data_7960aa4b5c166e703de6c56ddf1a70ae
#
_entry.id   7960aa4b5c166e703de6c56ddf1a70ae
#
_cell.length_a   1.000
_cell.length_b   1.000
_cell.length_c   1.000
_cell.angle_alpha   90.00
_cell.angle_beta   90.00
_cell.angle_gamma   90.00
#
_symmetry.space_group_name_H-M   'P 1'
#
loop_
_entity.id
_entity.type
_entity.pdbx_description
1 polymer ?
#
loop_
_entity_poly.entity_id
_entity_poly.type
_entity_poly.pdbx_seq_one_letter_code
_entity_poly.pdbx_strand_id
1 'polypeptide(L)'
;MPLPPFRLFIRKLPLILLISFLFSMISCGHHSRNKNIFHYNEQSGIATLDPAFAKNQSIIWAVHQIYNTLVQTDDSLHLIPSLARSWDISGDNLTYTFHLRKDVFFHDNIAFAIGKGRKMTAQDVVYSFSRIMDRNTASSGAWIFNNRVDSLDPFTAIDDTTFQLKLAAPFHPILGILSMQYCSIVPKEVVEKFGNDFRRHPCGTGPFEFVAWEEEQALILKKNPGYFEKDSAGNRLPYLDGIKVSFFENKATEFLEFEQGRLDFINDIDASFKDEVLTKTGSLRKEWQGKIILVKHPYLNIEYLGILNDTTLYMVKNSPLKDLRVRQAINYGFNRRKMMLYIRNSIGIPAESGFIPAGLPSFDSITVTGYHYDPAKALELLKEAGYPNGVGLPVIKLLTIPVYAEFASYIASELQQVGIKILVETIQKGLLLEETAKSEALFFRGSWIADYPDAENYLSVFYGKNPAPPNYTRYKNPAFDKLYEESLTEKNDSLRIKINRRADQLMIKDAPVVPLWYDEVIHLDQPYVKNLISNSLNLLELRKVRLVH
;
A
#
# COMPACT_ATOMS: atom_id res chain seq x y z
N MET A 1 -58.87 -21.56 -72.59
CA MET A 1 -58.98 -21.85 -71.16
C MET A 1 -58.19 -20.78 -70.43
N PRO A 2 -58.81 -19.88 -69.65
CA PRO A 2 -58.14 -18.79 -69.00
C PRO A 2 -57.66 -19.20 -67.58
N LEU A 3 -56.48 -18.72 -67.22
CA LEU A 3 -55.87 -18.83 -65.91
C LEU A 3 -56.62 -17.89 -64.87
N PRO A 4 -56.74 -18.29 -63.59
CA PRO A 4 -57.40 -17.49 -62.58
C PRO A 4 -56.42 -16.43 -61.99
N PRO A 5 -56.95 -15.35 -61.37
CA PRO A 5 -56.18 -14.18 -60.99
C PRO A 5 -55.46 -14.34 -59.65
N PHE A 6 -54.23 -14.08 -59.59
CA PHE A 6 -53.36 -13.94 -58.43
C PHE A 6 -53.42 -12.48 -57.90
N ARG A 7 -54.44 -12.14 -57.07
CA ARG A 7 -54.48 -10.88 -56.34
C ARG A 7 -55.20 -11.07 -55.02
N LEU A 8 -54.45 -11.12 -53.92
CA LEU A 8 -54.80 -10.58 -52.57
C LEU A 8 -53.97 -11.14 -51.42
N PHE A 9 -52.64 -11.00 -51.48
CA PHE A 9 -51.82 -11.34 -50.28
C PHE A 9 -50.69 -10.33 -49.95
N ILE A 10 -50.57 -9.20 -50.64
CA ILE A 10 -49.41 -8.30 -50.50
C ILE A 10 -49.69 -7.06 -49.61
N ARG A 11 -50.86 -6.92 -49.00
CA ARG A 11 -51.20 -5.69 -48.25
C ARG A 11 -51.11 -5.78 -46.73
N LYS A 12 -50.80 -6.94 -46.12
CA LYS A 12 -50.70 -7.06 -44.62
C LYS A 12 -49.28 -7.35 -44.12
N LEU A 13 -48.33 -7.61 -44.99
CA LEU A 13 -46.93 -7.94 -44.61
C LEU A 13 -46.15 -6.76 -44.02
N PRO A 14 -46.25 -5.49 -44.54
CA PRO A 14 -45.49 -4.38 -43.97
C PRO A 14 -45.96 -3.93 -42.60
N LEU A 15 -47.21 -4.16 -42.24
CA LEU A 15 -47.73 -3.74 -40.92
C LEU A 15 -47.28 -4.68 -39.79
N ILE A 16 -47.13 -5.97 -40.03
CA ILE A 16 -46.62 -6.95 -39.06
C ILE A 16 -45.11 -6.78 -38.84
N LEU A 17 -44.35 -6.46 -39.88
CA LEU A 17 -42.92 -6.13 -39.76
C LEU A 17 -42.68 -4.81 -39.03
N LEU A 18 -43.53 -3.80 -39.21
CA LEU A 18 -43.43 -2.52 -38.49
C LEU A 18 -43.78 -2.68 -37.00
N ILE A 19 -44.76 -3.53 -36.66
CA ILE A 19 -45.13 -3.82 -35.27
C ILE A 19 -44.05 -4.66 -34.57
N SER A 20 -43.39 -5.62 -35.23
CA SER A 20 -42.29 -6.39 -34.66
C SER A 20 -41.02 -5.53 -34.47
N PHE A 21 -40.78 -4.53 -35.34
CA PHE A 21 -39.65 -3.58 -35.19
C PHE A 21 -39.93 -2.54 -34.07
N LEU A 22 -41.18 -2.15 -33.83
CA LEU A 22 -41.52 -1.31 -32.67
C LEU A 22 -41.42 -2.08 -31.34
N PHE A 23 -41.69 -3.38 -31.29
CA PHE A 23 -41.50 -4.20 -30.08
C PHE A 23 -40.01 -4.49 -29.78
N SER A 24 -39.12 -4.50 -30.75
CA SER A 24 -37.69 -4.65 -30.53
C SER A 24 -37.01 -3.38 -30.01
N MET A 25 -37.62 -2.20 -30.17
CA MET A 25 -37.09 -0.93 -29.61
C MET A 25 -37.50 -0.69 -28.14
N ILE A 26 -38.44 -1.46 -27.57
CA ILE A 26 -38.88 -1.32 -26.18
C ILE A 26 -38.03 -2.22 -25.24
N SER A 27 -37.15 -3.05 -25.75
CA SER A 27 -36.28 -3.93 -24.96
C SER A 27 -34.92 -3.31 -24.56
N CYS A 28 -34.79 -1.99 -24.57
CA CYS A 28 -33.80 -1.32 -23.72
C CYS A 28 -34.34 -1.30 -22.29
N GLY A 29 -34.38 -2.45 -21.66
CA GLY A 29 -34.58 -2.52 -20.22
C GLY A 29 -33.50 -1.69 -19.56
N HIS A 30 -33.88 -0.61 -18.91
CA HIS A 30 -33.09 -0.03 -17.86
C HIS A 30 -32.78 -1.19 -16.89
N HIS A 31 -31.57 -1.77 -17.01
CA HIS A 31 -31.03 -2.56 -15.93
C HIS A 31 -30.92 -1.58 -14.76
N SER A 32 -31.92 -1.59 -13.88
CA SER A 32 -31.83 -0.81 -12.65
C SER A 32 -30.58 -1.33 -11.94
N ARG A 33 -29.55 -0.51 -11.91
CA ARG A 33 -28.34 -0.78 -11.13
C ARG A 33 -28.82 -1.14 -9.71
N ASN A 34 -28.39 -2.30 -9.18
CA ASN A 34 -28.64 -2.60 -7.78
C ASN A 34 -27.93 -1.52 -6.96
N LYS A 35 -28.68 -0.67 -6.29
CA LYS A 35 -28.20 0.55 -5.63
C LYS A 35 -27.27 0.28 -4.45
N ASN A 36 -27.09 -0.97 -4.04
CA ASN A 36 -26.29 -1.33 -2.87
C ASN A 36 -25.09 -2.23 -3.24
N ILE A 37 -24.68 -2.25 -4.51
CA ILE A 37 -23.44 -2.90 -4.98
C ILE A 37 -22.39 -1.82 -5.22
N PHE A 38 -21.20 -1.95 -4.60
CA PHE A 38 -20.08 -1.04 -4.78
C PHE A 38 -19.28 -1.42 -6.03
N HIS A 39 -19.07 -0.45 -6.90
CA HIS A 39 -18.38 -0.63 -8.18
C HIS A 39 -17.07 0.15 -8.20
N TYR A 40 -15.96 -0.54 -8.43
CA TYR A 40 -14.67 0.11 -8.67
C TYR A 40 -13.91 -0.58 -9.80
N ASN A 41 -12.83 0.05 -10.26
CA ASN A 41 -11.96 -0.48 -11.29
C ASN A 41 -10.59 -0.84 -10.71
N GLU A 42 -10.01 -1.96 -11.18
CA GLU A 42 -8.63 -2.34 -10.91
C GLU A 42 -7.86 -2.47 -12.23
N GLN A 43 -7.13 -1.41 -12.57
CA GLN A 43 -6.44 -1.29 -13.86
C GLN A 43 -5.45 -2.43 -14.13
N SER A 44 -4.72 -2.86 -13.12
CA SER A 44 -3.67 -3.89 -13.26
C SER A 44 -4.22 -5.30 -13.41
N GLY A 45 -5.55 -5.49 -13.28
CA GLY A 45 -6.15 -6.80 -13.13
C GLY A 45 -5.77 -7.50 -11.81
N ILE A 46 -6.35 -8.66 -11.57
CA ILE A 46 -6.08 -9.49 -10.41
C ILE A 46 -5.51 -10.81 -10.91
N ALA A 47 -4.29 -11.16 -10.47
CA ALA A 47 -3.63 -12.39 -10.92
C ALA A 47 -4.05 -13.62 -10.11
N THR A 48 -4.49 -13.43 -8.86
CA THR A 48 -4.84 -14.48 -7.92
C THR A 48 -5.71 -13.97 -6.78
N LEU A 49 -6.58 -14.82 -6.26
CA LEU A 49 -7.31 -14.58 -5.00
C LEU A 49 -6.77 -15.45 -3.84
N ASP A 50 -5.62 -16.10 -4.04
CA ASP A 50 -4.89 -16.83 -3.00
C ASP A 50 -4.07 -15.85 -2.15
N PRO A 51 -4.35 -15.73 -0.83
CA PRO A 51 -3.65 -14.78 0.03
C PRO A 51 -2.14 -15.05 0.16
N ALA A 52 -1.66 -16.28 -0.05
CA ALA A 52 -0.23 -16.58 -0.04
C ALA A 52 0.57 -15.81 -1.10
N PHE A 53 -0.09 -15.16 -2.05
CA PHE A 53 0.51 -14.34 -3.12
C PHE A 53 0.03 -12.89 -3.12
N ALA A 54 -0.44 -12.37 -1.99
CA ALA A 54 -0.97 -11.01 -1.84
C ALA A 54 0.15 -9.94 -1.85
N LYS A 55 0.92 -9.86 -2.96
CA LYS A 55 2.14 -9.04 -3.08
C LYS A 55 1.94 -7.63 -3.65
N ASN A 56 0.77 -7.32 -4.18
CA ASN A 56 0.47 -6.02 -4.78
C ASN A 56 -0.94 -5.57 -4.43
N GLN A 57 -1.23 -4.27 -4.61
CA GLN A 57 -2.47 -3.64 -4.18
C GLN A 57 -3.72 -4.30 -4.77
N SER A 58 -3.71 -4.67 -6.06
CA SER A 58 -4.89 -5.26 -6.71
C SER A 58 -5.30 -6.59 -6.07
N ILE A 59 -4.31 -7.43 -5.70
CA ILE A 59 -4.56 -8.68 -4.99
C ILE A 59 -4.95 -8.41 -3.54
N ILE A 60 -4.21 -7.52 -2.84
CA ILE A 60 -4.45 -7.16 -1.44
C ILE A 60 -5.89 -6.67 -1.25
N TRP A 61 -6.39 -5.79 -2.10
CA TRP A 61 -7.75 -5.26 -1.99
C TRP A 61 -8.82 -6.33 -2.14
N ALA A 62 -8.68 -7.23 -3.11
CA ALA A 62 -9.63 -8.33 -3.32
C ALA A 62 -9.58 -9.35 -2.17
N VAL A 63 -8.38 -9.75 -1.76
CA VAL A 63 -8.14 -10.68 -0.63
C VAL A 63 -8.72 -10.12 0.66
N HIS A 64 -8.52 -8.81 0.93
CA HIS A 64 -9.06 -8.16 2.13
C HIS A 64 -10.58 -8.24 2.26
N GLN A 65 -11.32 -8.28 1.14
CA GLN A 65 -12.78 -8.43 1.18
C GLN A 65 -13.22 -9.86 1.51
N ILE A 66 -12.40 -10.86 1.17
CA ILE A 66 -12.78 -12.28 1.23
C ILE A 66 -12.29 -12.96 2.51
N TYR A 67 -11.16 -12.50 3.05
CA TYR A 67 -10.46 -13.15 4.18
C TYR A 67 -10.32 -12.21 5.38
N ASN A 68 -9.91 -12.79 6.51
CA ASN A 68 -9.44 -12.06 7.69
C ASN A 68 -8.11 -12.62 8.18
N THR A 69 -7.39 -11.79 8.92
CA THR A 69 -6.14 -12.10 9.63
C THR A 69 -6.37 -12.21 11.14
N LEU A 70 -5.39 -12.63 11.91
CA LEU A 70 -5.51 -12.72 13.39
C LEU A 70 -5.74 -11.36 14.03
N VAL A 71 -5.01 -10.35 13.58
CA VAL A 71 -5.08 -8.96 13.99
C VAL A 71 -5.27 -8.08 12.76
N GLN A 72 -5.81 -6.91 12.92
CA GLN A 72 -5.97 -5.93 11.84
C GLN A 72 -5.54 -4.54 12.34
N THR A 73 -5.51 -3.55 11.46
CA THR A 73 -5.28 -2.16 11.83
C THR A 73 -6.57 -1.36 11.81
N ASP A 74 -6.69 -0.36 12.67
CA ASP A 74 -7.68 0.70 12.55
C ASP A 74 -7.25 1.75 11.50
N ASP A 75 -8.06 2.79 11.33
CA ASP A 75 -7.81 3.86 10.35
C ASP A 75 -6.53 4.67 10.66
N SER A 76 -6.06 4.64 11.91
CA SER A 76 -4.83 5.27 12.39
C SER A 76 -3.65 4.31 12.48
N LEU A 77 -3.79 3.09 11.93
CA LEU A 77 -2.81 2.01 11.92
C LEU A 77 -2.45 1.45 13.30
N HIS A 78 -3.29 1.65 14.32
CA HIS A 78 -3.14 0.91 15.56
C HIS A 78 -3.62 -0.53 15.36
N LEU A 79 -2.90 -1.46 15.97
CA LEU A 79 -3.26 -2.88 15.94
C LEU A 79 -4.50 -3.13 16.80
N ILE A 80 -5.50 -3.78 16.22
CA ILE A 80 -6.75 -4.15 16.88
C ILE A 80 -7.08 -5.62 16.64
N PRO A 81 -7.91 -6.24 17.53
CA PRO A 81 -8.40 -7.59 17.35
C PRO A 81 -9.15 -7.81 16.04
N SER A 82 -8.99 -9.04 15.43
CA SER A 82 -9.79 -9.52 14.31
C SER A 82 -10.24 -10.96 14.59
N LEU A 83 -9.63 -11.99 13.96
CA LEU A 83 -9.92 -13.41 14.30
C LEU A 83 -9.45 -13.78 15.70
N ALA A 84 -8.37 -13.19 16.19
CA ALA A 84 -8.01 -13.20 17.61
C ALA A 84 -8.76 -12.08 18.34
N ARG A 85 -9.40 -12.41 19.47
CA ARG A 85 -10.06 -11.43 20.35
C ARG A 85 -9.05 -10.71 21.27
N SER A 86 -7.91 -11.36 21.55
CA SER A 86 -6.81 -10.86 22.38
C SER A 86 -5.57 -11.72 22.16
N TRP A 87 -4.44 -11.24 22.64
CA TRP A 87 -3.17 -11.98 22.66
C TRP A 87 -2.34 -11.64 23.88
N ASP A 88 -1.48 -12.58 24.29
CA ASP A 88 -0.49 -12.42 25.35
C ASP A 88 0.90 -12.59 24.77
N ILE A 89 1.88 -11.89 25.35
CA ILE A 89 3.30 -11.98 24.96
C ILE A 89 4.09 -12.45 26.18
N SER A 90 4.88 -13.53 26.01
CA SER A 90 5.73 -14.08 27.06
C SER A 90 6.76 -13.07 27.59
N GLY A 91 7.30 -13.33 28.78
CA GLY A 91 8.28 -12.46 29.43
C GLY A 91 9.53 -12.18 28.60
N ASP A 92 9.98 -13.18 27.84
CA ASP A 92 11.14 -13.14 26.94
C ASP A 92 10.86 -12.58 25.54
N ASN A 93 9.61 -12.19 25.23
CA ASN A 93 9.16 -11.72 23.92
C ASN A 93 9.25 -12.76 22.78
N LEU A 94 9.34 -14.03 23.08
CA LEU A 94 9.50 -15.09 22.06
C LEU A 94 8.18 -15.76 21.72
N THR A 95 7.23 -15.87 22.65
CA THR A 95 5.97 -16.58 22.44
C THR A 95 4.79 -15.62 22.47
N TYR A 96 4.01 -15.63 21.39
CA TYR A 96 2.76 -14.89 21.25
C TYR A 96 1.60 -15.87 21.28
N THR A 97 0.72 -15.76 22.28
CA THR A 97 -0.46 -16.62 22.45
C THR A 97 -1.71 -15.86 22.07
N PHE A 98 -2.38 -16.29 21.00
CA PHE A 98 -3.59 -15.68 20.48
C PHE A 98 -4.82 -16.45 20.93
N HIS A 99 -5.80 -15.73 21.50
CA HIS A 99 -7.11 -16.26 21.89
C HIS A 99 -8.12 -15.99 20.80
N LEU A 100 -8.51 -17.03 20.05
CA LEU A 100 -9.37 -16.90 18.87
C LEU A 100 -10.84 -16.70 19.26
N ARG A 101 -11.57 -16.07 18.35
CA ARG A 101 -13.04 -15.97 18.40
C ARG A 101 -13.68 -17.34 18.23
N LYS A 102 -14.87 -17.50 18.81
CA LYS A 102 -15.63 -18.76 18.74
C LYS A 102 -16.81 -18.70 17.76
N ASP A 103 -17.05 -17.54 17.15
CA ASP A 103 -18.21 -17.22 16.31
C ASP A 103 -17.84 -16.97 14.84
N VAL A 104 -16.67 -17.44 14.42
CA VAL A 104 -16.15 -17.29 13.04
C VAL A 104 -16.34 -18.58 12.26
N PHE A 105 -16.91 -18.44 11.05
CA PHE A 105 -17.12 -19.55 10.12
C PHE A 105 -16.52 -19.20 8.75
N PHE A 106 -16.01 -20.20 8.06
CA PHE A 106 -15.64 -20.07 6.65
C PHE A 106 -16.88 -19.88 5.78
N HIS A 107 -16.68 -19.27 4.62
CA HIS A 107 -17.72 -19.19 3.59
C HIS A 107 -18.16 -20.58 3.14
N ASP A 108 -19.38 -20.71 2.65
CA ASP A 108 -19.87 -21.95 2.06
C ASP A 108 -19.01 -22.38 0.87
N ASN A 109 -18.64 -23.65 0.83
CA ASN A 109 -17.82 -24.21 -0.25
C ASN A 109 -18.07 -25.70 -0.45
N ILE A 110 -18.05 -26.17 -1.69
CA ILE A 110 -18.25 -27.58 -2.07
C ILE A 110 -17.15 -28.51 -1.55
N ALA A 111 -16.07 -28.00 -1.00
CA ALA A 111 -15.03 -28.78 -0.36
C ALA A 111 -15.44 -29.27 1.03
N PHE A 112 -16.38 -28.61 1.70
CA PHE A 112 -16.89 -29.04 3.01
C PHE A 112 -17.92 -30.17 2.87
N ALA A 113 -18.02 -31.00 3.89
CA ALA A 113 -18.81 -32.25 3.87
C ALA A 113 -20.27 -32.07 3.41
N ILE A 114 -20.91 -30.95 3.75
CA ILE A 114 -22.29 -30.62 3.37
C ILE A 114 -22.39 -29.33 2.56
N GLY A 115 -21.26 -28.88 1.98
CA GLY A 115 -21.18 -27.61 1.24
C GLY A 115 -21.31 -26.35 2.11
N LYS A 116 -21.42 -26.49 3.44
CA LYS A 116 -21.52 -25.39 4.41
C LYS A 116 -20.20 -25.12 5.10
N GLY A 117 -19.87 -23.84 5.23
CA GLY A 117 -18.67 -23.41 5.92
C GLY A 117 -18.63 -23.88 7.36
N ARG A 118 -17.54 -24.51 7.75
CA ARG A 118 -17.31 -24.95 9.14
C ARG A 118 -16.69 -23.81 9.97
N LYS A 119 -16.75 -24.00 11.27
CA LYS A 119 -16.09 -23.12 12.23
C LYS A 119 -14.57 -23.12 12.03
N MET A 120 -13.97 -21.93 12.12
CA MET A 120 -12.51 -21.74 12.13
C MET A 120 -11.92 -22.19 13.48
N THR A 121 -10.76 -22.80 13.45
CA THR A 121 -10.01 -23.27 14.62
C THR A 121 -8.54 -22.82 14.57
N ALA A 122 -7.81 -22.98 15.67
CA ALA A 122 -6.37 -22.70 15.73
C ALA A 122 -5.56 -23.57 14.75
N GLN A 123 -6.06 -24.78 14.40
CA GLN A 123 -5.42 -25.62 13.40
C GLN A 123 -5.43 -25.01 12.00
N ASP A 124 -6.45 -24.19 11.66
CA ASP A 124 -6.49 -23.46 10.39
C ASP A 124 -5.43 -22.36 10.35
N VAL A 125 -5.12 -21.75 11.50
CA VAL A 125 -4.02 -20.77 11.61
C VAL A 125 -2.68 -21.47 11.40
N VAL A 126 -2.44 -22.59 12.07
CA VAL A 126 -1.23 -23.42 11.88
C VAL A 126 -1.06 -23.78 10.41
N TYR A 127 -2.12 -24.29 9.78
CA TYR A 127 -2.10 -24.66 8.37
C TYR A 127 -1.74 -23.46 7.47
N SER A 128 -2.42 -22.34 7.66
CA SER A 128 -2.25 -21.14 6.81
C SER A 128 -0.82 -20.59 6.89
N PHE A 129 -0.25 -20.49 8.09
CA PHE A 129 1.11 -19.96 8.28
C PHE A 129 2.18 -20.95 7.83
N SER A 130 1.99 -22.26 8.09
CA SER A 130 2.89 -23.30 7.57
C SER A 130 2.92 -23.31 6.05
N ARG A 131 1.76 -23.08 5.41
CA ARG A 131 1.64 -23.01 3.95
C ARG A 131 2.44 -21.86 3.35
N ILE A 132 2.54 -20.70 4.04
CA ILE A 132 3.35 -19.57 3.57
C ILE A 132 4.84 -19.95 3.53
N MET A 133 5.30 -20.79 4.48
CA MET A 133 6.69 -21.26 4.55
C MET A 133 6.98 -22.48 3.67
N ASP A 134 5.94 -23.17 3.19
CA ASP A 134 6.10 -24.39 2.38
C ASP A 134 6.71 -24.05 1.01
N ARG A 135 7.84 -24.73 0.71
CA ARG A 135 8.56 -24.57 -0.56
C ARG A 135 7.72 -24.94 -1.79
N ASN A 136 6.77 -25.87 -1.64
CA ASN A 136 5.89 -26.27 -2.74
C ASN A 136 4.83 -25.20 -3.03
N THR A 137 4.39 -24.46 -2.03
CA THR A 137 3.53 -23.29 -2.21
C THR A 137 4.29 -22.15 -2.90
N ALA A 138 5.59 -22.02 -2.67
CA ALA A 138 6.44 -20.98 -3.22
C ALA A 138 5.86 -19.55 -3.01
N SER A 139 5.29 -19.33 -1.81
CA SER A 139 4.65 -18.07 -1.45
C SER A 139 5.61 -16.89 -1.58
N SER A 140 5.17 -15.82 -2.23
CA SER A 140 5.90 -14.55 -2.22
C SER A 140 5.96 -13.90 -0.82
N GLY A 141 5.14 -14.38 0.13
CA GLY A 141 5.12 -13.95 1.54
C GLY A 141 6.04 -14.76 2.47
N ALA A 142 6.80 -15.75 1.99
CA ALA A 142 7.64 -16.60 2.84
C ALA A 142 8.67 -15.83 3.69
N TRP A 143 9.12 -14.67 3.22
CA TRP A 143 10.04 -13.77 3.93
C TRP A 143 9.49 -13.30 5.29
N ILE A 144 8.17 -13.32 5.48
CA ILE A 144 7.49 -12.90 6.71
C ILE A 144 7.97 -13.73 7.90
N PHE A 145 8.06 -15.03 7.72
CA PHE A 145 8.41 -15.99 8.78
C PHE A 145 9.85 -16.51 8.67
N ASN A 146 10.44 -16.53 7.47
CA ASN A 146 11.79 -17.03 7.27
C ASN A 146 12.82 -16.29 8.15
N ASN A 147 13.59 -17.06 8.94
CA ASN A 147 14.59 -16.58 9.91
C ASN A 147 14.02 -15.74 11.07
N ARG A 148 12.70 -15.61 11.20
CA ARG A 148 12.06 -14.88 12.31
C ARG A 148 11.37 -15.77 13.32
N VAL A 149 10.88 -16.92 12.88
CA VAL A 149 10.19 -17.87 13.76
C VAL A 149 11.11 -19.00 14.19
N ASP A 150 10.74 -19.68 15.29
CA ASP A 150 11.44 -20.88 15.76
C ASP A 150 11.53 -21.92 14.64
N SER A 151 12.68 -22.59 14.52
CA SER A 151 12.95 -23.50 13.40
C SER A 151 12.29 -24.88 13.57
N LEU A 152 11.90 -25.24 14.79
CA LEU A 152 11.38 -26.58 15.12
C LEU A 152 9.86 -26.56 15.31
N ASP A 153 9.34 -25.57 16.06
CA ASP A 153 7.93 -25.51 16.43
C ASP A 153 7.43 -24.04 16.39
N PRO A 154 7.35 -23.43 15.18
CA PRO A 154 6.97 -22.04 15.04
C PRO A 154 5.49 -21.77 15.32
N PHE A 155 4.60 -22.73 15.05
CA PHE A 155 3.15 -22.58 15.05
C PHE A 155 2.48 -23.75 15.76
N THR A 156 1.81 -23.50 16.86
CA THR A 156 1.17 -24.56 17.65
C THR A 156 -0.29 -24.22 17.93
N ALA A 157 -1.20 -25.15 17.65
CA ALA A 157 -2.57 -25.13 18.16
C ALA A 157 -2.62 -25.83 19.51
N ILE A 158 -2.78 -25.07 20.60
CA ILE A 158 -2.90 -25.61 21.96
C ILE A 158 -4.26 -26.29 22.13
N ASP A 159 -5.30 -25.65 21.63
CA ASP A 159 -6.67 -26.14 21.51
C ASP A 159 -7.35 -25.48 20.31
N ASP A 160 -8.65 -25.74 20.07
CA ASP A 160 -9.41 -25.17 18.94
C ASP A 160 -9.42 -23.63 18.91
N THR A 161 -9.17 -22.97 20.03
CA THR A 161 -9.32 -21.52 20.20
C THR A 161 -8.05 -20.81 20.70
N THR A 162 -6.96 -21.56 20.85
CA THR A 162 -5.68 -21.01 21.34
C THR A 162 -4.55 -21.40 20.39
N PHE A 163 -3.98 -20.38 19.75
CA PHE A 163 -2.85 -20.49 18.83
C PHE A 163 -1.60 -19.84 19.41
N GLN A 164 -0.46 -20.47 19.26
CA GLN A 164 0.84 -19.91 19.63
C GLN A 164 1.74 -19.74 18.41
N LEU A 165 2.39 -18.58 18.36
CA LEU A 165 3.49 -18.25 17.46
C LEU A 165 4.76 -18.12 18.29
N LYS A 166 5.83 -18.82 17.91
CA LYS A 166 7.13 -18.75 18.58
C LYS A 166 8.18 -18.14 17.65
N LEU A 167 8.84 -17.09 18.12
CA LEU A 167 9.89 -16.39 17.40
C LEU A 167 11.27 -16.96 17.71
N ALA A 168 12.20 -16.84 16.76
CA ALA A 168 13.62 -17.17 16.94
C ALA A 168 14.37 -16.12 17.77
N ALA A 169 13.94 -14.86 17.72
CA ALA A 169 14.44 -13.73 18.50
C ALA A 169 13.31 -12.72 18.75
N PRO A 170 13.39 -11.91 19.81
CA PRO A 170 12.39 -10.89 20.07
C PRO A 170 12.23 -9.94 18.90
N PHE A 171 10.99 -9.81 18.40
CA PHE A 171 10.66 -8.97 17.25
C PHE A 171 9.21 -8.45 17.37
N HIS A 172 9.00 -7.38 18.12
CA HIS A 172 7.67 -6.82 18.38
C HIS A 172 6.88 -6.45 17.11
N PRO A 173 7.51 -5.97 16.01
CA PRO A 173 6.80 -5.68 14.76
C PRO A 173 6.05 -6.85 14.13
N ILE A 174 6.25 -8.09 14.62
CA ILE A 174 5.54 -9.28 14.13
C ILE A 174 4.01 -9.09 14.13
N LEU A 175 3.45 -8.35 15.10
CA LEU A 175 2.01 -8.10 15.16
C LEU A 175 1.53 -7.27 13.95
N GLY A 176 2.30 -6.28 13.52
CA GLY A 176 2.02 -5.52 12.29
C GLY A 176 2.11 -6.40 11.04
N ILE A 177 3.07 -7.30 11.00
CA ILE A 177 3.20 -8.28 9.91
C ILE A 177 2.00 -9.23 9.87
N LEU A 178 1.50 -9.69 11.03
CA LEU A 178 0.32 -10.55 11.10
C LEU A 178 -0.98 -9.88 10.67
N SER A 179 -1.01 -8.56 10.49
CA SER A 179 -2.14 -7.85 9.88
C SER A 179 -2.11 -7.82 8.35
N MET A 180 -1.00 -8.23 7.71
CA MET A 180 -0.88 -8.27 6.25
C MET A 180 -1.74 -9.39 5.65
N GLN A 181 -2.28 -9.15 4.44
CA GLN A 181 -3.15 -10.11 3.76
C GLN A 181 -2.50 -11.46 3.45
N TYR A 182 -1.18 -11.55 3.40
CA TYR A 182 -0.46 -12.82 3.37
C TYR A 182 -0.85 -13.75 4.54
N CYS A 183 -1.10 -13.16 5.73
CA CYS A 183 -1.44 -13.86 6.96
C CYS A 183 -2.95 -14.17 7.08
N SER A 184 -3.70 -14.09 5.99
CA SER A 184 -5.12 -14.48 5.94
C SER A 184 -5.29 -15.97 6.21
N ILE A 185 -6.36 -16.32 6.95
CA ILE A 185 -6.63 -17.70 7.32
C ILE A 185 -7.46 -18.40 6.25
N VAL A 186 -7.01 -19.56 5.80
CA VAL A 186 -7.62 -20.39 4.76
C VAL A 186 -7.98 -21.77 5.26
N PRO A 187 -9.08 -22.38 4.79
CA PRO A 187 -9.44 -23.77 5.16
C PRO A 187 -8.65 -24.77 4.33
N LYS A 188 -7.99 -25.70 5.00
CA LYS A 188 -7.18 -26.76 4.39
C LYS A 188 -7.93 -27.54 3.31
N GLU A 189 -9.18 -27.91 3.59
CA GLU A 189 -10.01 -28.73 2.70
C GLU A 189 -10.22 -28.09 1.33
N VAL A 190 -10.38 -26.76 1.30
CA VAL A 190 -10.59 -26.02 0.05
C VAL A 190 -9.29 -25.90 -0.72
N VAL A 191 -8.19 -25.57 -0.03
CA VAL A 191 -6.85 -25.49 -0.66
C VAL A 191 -6.45 -26.82 -1.26
N GLU A 192 -6.61 -27.93 -0.51
CA GLU A 192 -6.25 -29.26 -1.01
C GLU A 192 -7.15 -29.74 -2.15
N LYS A 193 -8.45 -29.43 -2.10
CA LYS A 193 -9.39 -29.80 -3.16
C LYS A 193 -9.04 -29.15 -4.51
N PHE A 194 -8.71 -27.85 -4.49
CA PHE A 194 -8.47 -27.09 -5.71
C PHE A 194 -6.98 -27.00 -6.11
N GLY A 195 -6.06 -27.29 -5.19
CA GLY A 195 -4.62 -27.25 -5.46
C GLY A 195 -4.18 -25.92 -6.08
N ASN A 196 -3.52 -25.95 -7.22
CA ASN A 196 -3.07 -24.76 -7.93
C ASN A 196 -4.21 -23.84 -8.42
N ASP A 197 -5.42 -24.38 -8.56
CA ASP A 197 -6.59 -23.59 -8.98
C ASP A 197 -7.31 -22.91 -7.78
N PHE A 198 -6.81 -23.10 -6.55
CA PHE A 198 -7.29 -22.35 -5.38
C PHE A 198 -7.28 -20.83 -5.62
N ARG A 199 -6.38 -20.32 -6.44
CA ARG A 199 -6.34 -18.92 -6.86
C ARG A 199 -7.67 -18.39 -7.44
N ARG A 200 -8.53 -19.27 -7.98
CA ARG A 200 -9.85 -18.95 -8.57
C ARG A 200 -11.03 -19.43 -7.71
N HIS A 201 -10.77 -20.16 -6.64
CA HIS A 201 -11.77 -20.72 -5.74
C HIS A 201 -11.55 -20.27 -4.28
N PRO A 202 -11.52 -18.93 -4.05
CA PRO A 202 -11.24 -18.41 -2.73
C PRO A 202 -12.33 -18.80 -1.72
N CYS A 203 -11.92 -19.11 -0.50
CA CYS A 203 -12.82 -19.38 0.61
C CYS A 203 -12.20 -18.83 1.89
N GLY A 204 -12.76 -17.77 2.42
CA GLY A 204 -12.29 -17.10 3.63
C GLY A 204 -13.35 -17.01 4.70
N THR A 205 -13.13 -16.10 5.64
CA THR A 205 -14.04 -15.75 6.73
C THR A 205 -14.56 -14.31 6.62
N GLY A 206 -14.20 -13.63 5.53
CA GLY A 206 -14.36 -12.19 5.34
C GLY A 206 -15.78 -11.70 5.15
N PRO A 207 -15.94 -10.37 5.03
CA PRO A 207 -17.26 -9.73 4.90
C PRO A 207 -17.97 -10.04 3.58
N PHE A 208 -17.25 -10.45 2.54
CA PHE A 208 -17.84 -10.79 1.25
C PHE A 208 -17.42 -12.18 0.78
N GLU A 209 -18.35 -12.88 0.16
CA GLU A 209 -18.20 -14.21 -0.42
C GLU A 209 -17.96 -14.10 -1.92
N PHE A 210 -17.11 -14.96 -2.45
CA PHE A 210 -16.87 -15.09 -3.89
C PHE A 210 -18.12 -15.58 -4.64
N VAL A 211 -18.39 -14.95 -5.80
CA VAL A 211 -19.48 -15.37 -6.70
C VAL A 211 -18.90 -15.81 -8.05
N ALA A 212 -18.15 -14.94 -8.71
CA ALA A 212 -17.59 -15.20 -10.03
C ALA A 212 -16.38 -14.32 -10.28
N TRP A 213 -15.46 -14.84 -11.07
CA TRP A 213 -14.32 -14.09 -11.59
C TRP A 213 -14.06 -14.48 -13.04
N GLU A 214 -14.40 -13.55 -13.94
CA GLU A 214 -14.05 -13.60 -15.35
C GLU A 214 -12.82 -12.71 -15.54
N GLU A 215 -11.67 -13.35 -15.79
CA GLU A 215 -10.39 -12.63 -15.96
C GLU A 215 -10.55 -11.52 -17.02
N GLU A 216 -9.96 -10.36 -16.79
CA GLU A 216 -10.04 -9.16 -17.65
C GLU A 216 -11.44 -8.55 -17.83
N GLN A 217 -12.49 -9.11 -17.23
CA GLN A 217 -13.86 -8.60 -17.32
C GLN A 217 -14.40 -8.11 -15.98
N ALA A 218 -14.58 -9.02 -15.00
CA ALA A 218 -15.11 -8.66 -13.71
C ALA A 218 -14.83 -9.69 -12.61
N LEU A 219 -14.65 -9.19 -11.38
CA LEU A 219 -14.77 -9.96 -10.14
C LEU A 219 -16.05 -9.56 -9.43
N ILE A 220 -16.88 -10.53 -9.04
CA ILE A 220 -18.14 -10.33 -8.33
C ILE A 220 -18.06 -10.99 -6.96
N LEU A 221 -18.31 -10.18 -5.94
CA LEU A 221 -18.44 -10.61 -4.55
C LEU A 221 -19.84 -10.26 -4.03
N LYS A 222 -20.39 -11.10 -3.17
CA LYS A 222 -21.67 -10.86 -2.48
C LYS A 222 -21.46 -10.76 -0.98
N LYS A 223 -22.37 -10.12 -0.27
CA LYS A 223 -22.41 -10.03 1.18
C LYS A 223 -22.34 -11.41 1.84
N ASN A 224 -21.48 -11.56 2.87
CA ASN A 224 -21.51 -12.68 3.80
C ASN A 224 -22.54 -12.40 4.91
N PRO A 225 -23.71 -13.04 4.92
CA PRO A 225 -24.73 -12.80 5.94
C PRO A 225 -24.32 -13.34 7.32
N GLY A 226 -23.34 -14.26 7.34
CA GLY A 226 -22.76 -14.87 8.55
C GLY A 226 -21.58 -14.11 9.15
N TYR A 227 -21.16 -12.99 8.56
CA TYR A 227 -19.97 -12.26 9.02
C TYR A 227 -20.05 -11.88 10.50
N PHE A 228 -18.97 -12.09 11.24
CA PHE A 228 -18.99 -12.02 12.71
C PHE A 228 -18.97 -10.59 13.27
N GLU A 229 -18.48 -9.60 12.51
CA GLU A 229 -18.40 -8.23 13.00
C GLU A 229 -19.76 -7.51 12.98
N LYS A 230 -19.92 -6.62 13.95
CA LYS A 230 -21.07 -5.72 14.08
C LYS A 230 -20.58 -4.29 14.30
N ASP A 231 -21.40 -3.31 13.92
CA ASP A 231 -21.19 -1.92 14.26
C ASP A 231 -21.49 -1.65 15.75
N SER A 232 -21.24 -0.41 16.18
CA SER A 232 -21.49 0.03 17.57
C SER A 232 -22.97 -0.02 17.97
N ALA A 233 -23.89 -0.04 17.01
CA ALA A 233 -25.34 -0.18 17.23
C ALA A 233 -25.80 -1.66 17.22
N GLY A 234 -24.89 -2.61 17.00
CA GLY A 234 -25.18 -4.04 16.96
C GLY A 234 -25.62 -4.57 15.59
N ASN A 235 -25.62 -3.73 14.53
CA ASN A 235 -25.95 -4.17 13.18
C ASN A 235 -24.80 -4.97 12.58
N ARG A 236 -25.14 -6.07 11.91
CA ARG A 236 -24.15 -6.94 11.27
C ARG A 236 -23.57 -6.28 10.01
N LEU A 237 -22.27 -6.32 9.88
CA LEU A 237 -21.53 -5.92 8.69
C LEU A 237 -21.49 -7.09 7.65
N PRO A 238 -21.18 -6.82 6.38
CA PRO A 238 -21.06 -5.52 5.74
C PRO A 238 -22.43 -4.90 5.46
N TYR A 239 -22.46 -3.58 5.17
CA TYR A 239 -23.70 -2.90 4.78
C TYR A 239 -24.05 -3.10 3.31
N LEU A 240 -23.04 -3.14 2.44
CA LEU A 240 -23.18 -3.40 1.00
C LEU A 240 -23.74 -4.81 0.75
N ASP A 241 -24.49 -4.98 -0.33
CA ASP A 241 -24.97 -6.30 -0.76
C ASP A 241 -23.92 -7.05 -1.60
N GLY A 242 -22.96 -6.33 -2.18
CA GLY A 242 -21.87 -6.91 -2.95
C GLY A 242 -20.90 -5.88 -3.49
N ILE A 243 -19.91 -6.39 -4.20
CA ILE A 243 -18.84 -5.62 -4.85
C ILE A 243 -18.72 -6.13 -6.29
N LYS A 244 -18.57 -5.19 -7.23
CA LYS A 244 -18.17 -5.49 -8.60
C LYS A 244 -16.87 -4.76 -8.90
N VAL A 245 -15.82 -5.51 -9.23
CA VAL A 245 -14.55 -4.98 -9.73
C VAL A 245 -14.54 -5.12 -11.24
N SER A 246 -14.26 -4.04 -11.95
CA SER A 246 -14.03 -3.99 -13.40
C SER A 246 -12.53 -3.92 -13.69
N PHE A 247 -12.12 -4.19 -14.93
CA PHE A 247 -10.71 -4.24 -15.30
C PHE A 247 -10.43 -3.39 -16.56
N PHE A 248 -10.75 -2.08 -16.48
CA PHE A 248 -10.43 -1.14 -17.54
C PHE A 248 -8.95 -0.73 -17.44
N GLU A 249 -8.14 -1.07 -18.43
CA GLU A 249 -6.72 -0.69 -18.47
C GLU A 249 -6.51 0.82 -18.69
N ASN A 250 -7.40 1.45 -19.47
CA ASN A 250 -7.26 2.84 -19.85
C ASN A 250 -7.84 3.78 -18.77
N LYS A 251 -7.00 4.66 -18.22
CA LYS A 251 -7.40 5.64 -17.18
C LYS A 251 -8.42 6.65 -17.66
N ALA A 252 -8.44 7.01 -18.94
CA ALA A 252 -9.48 7.89 -19.50
C ALA A 252 -10.85 7.19 -19.50
N THR A 253 -10.89 5.91 -19.86
CA THR A 253 -12.12 5.10 -19.77
C THR A 253 -12.59 4.99 -18.33
N GLU A 254 -11.70 4.69 -17.38
CA GLU A 254 -12.03 4.63 -15.95
C GLU A 254 -12.64 5.96 -15.46
N PHE A 255 -12.05 7.10 -15.82
CA PHE A 255 -12.55 8.41 -15.43
C PHE A 255 -13.93 8.71 -16.03
N LEU A 256 -14.16 8.39 -17.32
CA LEU A 256 -15.47 8.52 -17.96
C LEU A 256 -16.55 7.63 -17.33
N GLU A 257 -16.21 6.39 -16.97
CA GLU A 257 -17.11 5.47 -16.24
C GLU A 257 -17.49 6.05 -14.86
N PHE A 258 -16.51 6.65 -14.17
CA PHE A 258 -16.74 7.34 -12.91
C PHE A 258 -17.60 8.59 -13.07
N GLU A 259 -17.31 9.46 -14.06
CA GLU A 259 -18.10 10.68 -14.35
C GLU A 259 -19.59 10.33 -14.65
N GLN A 260 -19.83 9.22 -15.34
CA GLN A 260 -21.17 8.74 -15.65
C GLN A 260 -21.85 7.99 -14.49
N GLY A 261 -21.20 7.94 -13.32
CA GLY A 261 -21.72 7.26 -12.13
C GLY A 261 -21.77 5.73 -12.27
N ARG A 262 -21.02 5.12 -13.17
CA ARG A 262 -20.90 3.65 -13.28
C ARG A 262 -19.83 3.06 -12.38
N LEU A 263 -18.89 3.86 -11.92
CA LEU A 263 -17.97 3.56 -10.81
C LEU A 263 -18.31 4.46 -9.62
N ASP A 264 -18.18 3.92 -8.41
CA ASP A 264 -18.47 4.63 -7.17
C ASP A 264 -17.22 5.31 -6.61
N PHE A 265 -16.05 4.85 -7.07
CA PHE A 265 -14.74 5.20 -6.56
C PHE A 265 -13.68 4.99 -7.64
N ILE A 266 -12.66 5.84 -7.66
CA ILE A 266 -11.43 5.63 -8.39
C ILE A 266 -10.22 5.95 -7.51
N ASN A 267 -9.20 5.09 -7.62
CA ASN A 267 -7.94 5.23 -6.91
C ASN A 267 -6.94 5.96 -7.81
N ASP A 268 -6.44 7.09 -7.32
CA ASP A 268 -5.50 7.97 -7.99
C ASP A 268 -6.10 8.73 -9.21
N ILE A 269 -5.48 9.82 -9.56
CA ILE A 269 -5.80 10.64 -10.73
C ILE A 269 -4.61 10.57 -11.69
N ASP A 270 -4.85 10.08 -12.90
CA ASP A 270 -3.83 10.03 -13.93
C ASP A 270 -3.20 11.42 -14.18
N ALA A 271 -1.90 11.44 -14.43
CA ALA A 271 -1.15 12.67 -14.66
C ALA A 271 -1.74 13.53 -15.81
N SER A 272 -2.36 12.89 -16.82
CA SER A 272 -2.99 13.58 -17.96
C SER A 272 -4.25 14.36 -17.58
N PHE A 273 -4.99 13.93 -16.55
CA PHE A 273 -6.22 14.60 -16.06
C PHE A 273 -6.01 15.42 -14.80
N LYS A 274 -4.86 15.30 -14.16
CA LYS A 274 -4.57 15.95 -12.88
C LYS A 274 -4.86 17.44 -12.91
N ASP A 275 -4.41 18.14 -13.95
CA ASP A 275 -4.61 19.60 -14.10
C ASP A 275 -6.04 19.99 -14.52
N GLU A 276 -6.86 19.03 -15.00
CA GLU A 276 -8.28 19.23 -15.29
C GLU A 276 -9.15 19.09 -14.04
N VAL A 277 -8.74 18.24 -13.11
CA VAL A 277 -9.50 17.96 -11.88
C VAL A 277 -9.01 18.82 -10.72
N LEU A 278 -7.70 19.03 -10.59
CA LEU A 278 -7.07 19.71 -9.45
C LEU A 278 -6.47 21.07 -9.82
N THR A 279 -6.51 21.97 -8.84
CA THR A 279 -5.70 23.19 -8.83
C THR A 279 -4.25 22.90 -8.48
N LYS A 280 -3.34 23.86 -8.65
CA LYS A 280 -1.94 23.71 -8.19
C LYS A 280 -1.79 23.54 -6.67
N THR A 281 -2.81 23.94 -5.90
CA THR A 281 -2.84 23.73 -4.45
C THR A 281 -3.48 22.38 -4.05
N GLY A 282 -3.74 21.50 -5.00
CA GLY A 282 -4.29 20.17 -4.75
C GLY A 282 -5.75 20.14 -4.31
N SER A 283 -6.52 21.18 -4.60
CA SER A 283 -7.97 21.26 -4.35
C SER A 283 -8.75 20.99 -5.63
N LEU A 284 -10.00 20.54 -5.54
CA LEU A 284 -10.88 20.41 -6.71
C LEU A 284 -11.09 21.74 -7.40
N ARG A 285 -11.04 21.74 -8.73
CA ARG A 285 -11.48 22.86 -9.55
C ARG A 285 -13.00 23.07 -9.40
N LYS A 286 -13.46 24.30 -9.71
CA LYS A 286 -14.87 24.70 -9.55
C LYS A 286 -15.86 23.76 -10.26
N GLU A 287 -15.47 23.27 -11.41
CA GLU A 287 -16.27 22.39 -12.27
C GLU A 287 -16.64 21.08 -11.59
N TRP A 288 -15.81 20.63 -10.64
CA TRP A 288 -15.95 19.36 -9.92
C TRP A 288 -16.50 19.52 -8.51
N GLN A 289 -16.51 20.74 -7.96
CA GLN A 289 -17.03 20.98 -6.61
C GLN A 289 -18.52 20.61 -6.51
N GLY A 290 -18.87 19.79 -5.53
CA GLY A 290 -20.23 19.29 -5.33
C GLY A 290 -20.63 18.11 -6.23
N LYS A 291 -19.85 17.79 -7.28
CA LYS A 291 -20.10 16.64 -8.16
C LYS A 291 -19.34 15.38 -7.72
N ILE A 292 -18.17 15.55 -7.14
CA ILE A 292 -17.31 14.48 -6.65
C ILE A 292 -16.73 14.87 -5.30
N ILE A 293 -16.25 13.88 -4.55
CA ILE A 293 -15.51 14.08 -3.30
C ILE A 293 -14.04 13.73 -3.58
N LEU A 294 -13.14 14.65 -3.25
CA LEU A 294 -11.71 14.42 -3.24
C LEU A 294 -11.28 14.00 -1.83
N VAL A 295 -10.74 12.82 -1.71
CA VAL A 295 -10.13 12.33 -0.47
C VAL A 295 -8.61 12.29 -0.66
N LYS A 296 -7.87 12.84 0.31
CA LYS A 296 -6.40 12.75 0.38
C LYS A 296 -6.02 12.24 1.75
N HIS A 297 -5.11 11.30 1.80
CA HIS A 297 -4.57 10.80 3.05
C HIS A 297 -3.09 10.44 2.89
N PRO A 298 -2.29 10.47 3.97
CA PRO A 298 -0.90 10.03 3.93
C PRO A 298 -0.79 8.61 3.39
N TYR A 299 0.26 8.36 2.61
CA TYR A 299 0.64 7.02 2.16
C TYR A 299 1.99 6.65 2.76
N LEU A 300 2.12 5.40 3.21
CA LEU A 300 3.35 4.91 3.83
C LEU A 300 4.46 4.72 2.77
N ASN A 301 4.77 5.80 2.08
CA ASN A 301 5.90 5.92 1.15
C ASN A 301 6.66 7.21 1.43
N ILE A 302 7.98 7.14 1.40
CA ILE A 302 8.87 8.29 1.41
C ILE A 302 9.76 8.27 0.17
N GLU A 303 9.81 9.41 -0.53
CA GLU A 303 10.77 9.65 -1.60
C GLU A 303 11.98 10.40 -1.07
N TYR A 304 13.17 9.94 -1.44
CA TYR A 304 14.42 10.50 -0.94
C TYR A 304 15.55 10.39 -1.95
N LEU A 305 16.65 11.11 -1.71
CA LEU A 305 17.93 10.84 -2.35
C LEU A 305 18.84 10.17 -1.30
N GLY A 306 19.37 9.00 -1.65
CA GLY A 306 20.31 8.25 -0.81
C GLY A 306 21.76 8.67 -1.07
N ILE A 307 22.57 8.72 -0.03
CA ILE A 307 24.00 9.01 -0.10
C ILE A 307 24.75 7.80 0.45
N LEU A 308 25.68 7.27 -0.32
CA LEU A 308 26.53 6.17 0.12
C LEU A 308 27.52 6.67 1.19
N ASN A 309 27.51 6.04 2.38
CA ASN A 309 28.26 6.52 3.56
C ASN A 309 29.48 5.67 3.94
N ASP A 310 29.74 4.56 3.25
CA ASP A 310 30.86 3.68 3.59
C ASP A 310 32.21 4.31 3.17
N THR A 311 32.88 4.94 4.12
CA THR A 311 34.16 5.63 3.90
C THR A 311 35.35 4.69 3.59
N THR A 312 35.15 3.37 3.64
CA THR A 312 36.17 2.40 3.18
C THR A 312 36.22 2.35 1.65
N LEU A 313 35.13 2.69 0.99
CA LEU A 313 35.02 2.71 -0.47
C LEU A 313 35.73 3.92 -1.06
N TYR A 314 36.50 3.70 -2.12
CA TYR A 314 37.29 4.74 -2.81
C TYR A 314 36.42 5.93 -3.25
N MET A 315 35.25 5.66 -3.82
CA MET A 315 34.35 6.69 -4.32
C MET A 315 33.80 7.60 -3.21
N VAL A 316 33.54 7.05 -2.01
CA VAL A 316 33.10 7.83 -0.85
C VAL A 316 34.26 8.63 -0.27
N LYS A 317 35.42 7.96 -0.09
CA LYS A 317 36.62 8.57 0.49
C LYS A 317 37.07 9.83 -0.27
N ASN A 318 36.91 9.84 -1.59
CA ASN A 318 37.31 10.93 -2.48
C ASN A 318 36.17 11.89 -2.86
N SER A 319 34.96 11.68 -2.32
CA SER A 319 33.81 12.54 -2.57
C SER A 319 33.68 13.63 -1.50
N PRO A 320 33.16 14.82 -1.85
CA PRO A 320 32.78 15.82 -0.87
C PRO A 320 31.61 15.35 0.02
N LEU A 321 30.82 14.36 -0.41
CA LEU A 321 29.68 13.81 0.35
C LEU A 321 30.12 13.03 1.60
N LYS A 322 31.41 12.73 1.80
CA LYS A 322 31.91 12.22 3.08
C LYS A 322 31.76 13.22 4.22
N ASP A 323 31.77 14.52 3.90
CA ASP A 323 31.60 15.58 4.89
C ASP A 323 30.12 15.79 5.21
N LEU A 324 29.78 15.67 6.49
CA LEU A 324 28.42 15.87 6.98
C LEU A 324 27.87 17.24 6.60
N ARG A 325 28.70 18.29 6.65
CA ARG A 325 28.30 19.67 6.34
C ARG A 325 27.88 19.83 4.89
N VAL A 326 28.53 19.13 3.96
CA VAL A 326 28.13 19.11 2.54
C VAL A 326 26.79 18.39 2.37
N ARG A 327 26.56 17.26 3.05
CA ARG A 327 25.28 16.55 3.00
C ARG A 327 24.15 17.40 3.57
N GLN A 328 24.41 18.10 4.69
CA GLN A 328 23.44 19.03 5.29
C GLN A 328 23.20 20.25 4.40
N ALA A 329 24.24 20.81 3.75
CA ALA A 329 24.07 21.91 2.80
C ALA A 329 23.17 21.54 1.63
N ILE A 330 23.29 20.31 1.09
CA ILE A 330 22.36 19.79 0.06
C ILE A 330 20.92 19.77 0.62
N ASN A 331 20.74 19.31 1.84
CA ASN A 331 19.44 19.21 2.48
C ASN A 331 18.76 20.59 2.68
N TYR A 332 19.51 21.64 3.06
CA TYR A 332 19.01 23.01 3.22
C TYR A 332 18.90 23.79 1.91
N GLY A 333 19.61 23.36 0.85
CA GLY A 333 19.86 24.18 -0.34
C GLY A 333 18.72 24.22 -1.37
N PHE A 334 17.61 23.48 -1.21
CA PHE A 334 16.49 23.51 -2.16
C PHE A 334 15.13 23.57 -1.48
N ASN A 335 14.15 24.15 -2.17
CA ASN A 335 12.82 24.39 -1.64
C ASN A 335 11.84 23.25 -1.98
N ARG A 336 11.64 22.31 -1.01
CA ARG A 336 10.71 21.17 -1.13
C ARG A 336 9.27 21.62 -1.37
N ARG A 337 8.81 22.65 -0.66
CA ARG A 337 7.42 23.15 -0.78
C ARG A 337 7.13 23.69 -2.18
N LYS A 338 8.06 24.44 -2.74
CA LYS A 338 7.98 24.96 -4.10
C LYS A 338 8.02 23.84 -5.14
N MET A 339 8.86 22.82 -4.94
CA MET A 339 8.92 21.61 -5.76
C MET A 339 7.56 20.90 -5.79
N MET A 340 6.95 20.67 -4.64
CA MET A 340 5.64 20.01 -4.53
C MET A 340 4.53 20.83 -5.21
N LEU A 341 4.54 22.15 -5.03
CA LEU A 341 3.55 23.05 -5.64
C LEU A 341 3.57 22.99 -7.19
N TYR A 342 4.75 23.08 -7.76
CA TYR A 342 4.87 23.21 -9.23
C TYR A 342 4.85 21.89 -9.98
N ILE A 343 5.45 20.84 -9.39
CA ILE A 343 5.59 19.55 -10.08
C ILE A 343 4.47 18.57 -9.70
N ARG A 344 4.01 18.59 -8.43
CA ARG A 344 3.02 17.61 -7.92
C ARG A 344 1.64 18.21 -7.59
N ASN A 345 1.34 19.45 -7.95
CA ASN A 345 0.09 20.10 -7.55
C ASN A 345 -0.19 19.99 -6.05
N SER A 346 0.86 20.12 -5.22
CA SER A 346 0.78 19.96 -3.77
C SER A 346 0.20 18.60 -3.31
N ILE A 347 0.40 17.53 -4.09
CA ILE A 347 0.09 16.15 -3.69
C ILE A 347 1.31 15.57 -3.01
N GLY A 348 1.17 15.19 -1.76
CA GLY A 348 2.26 14.78 -0.88
C GLY A 348 2.71 15.89 0.06
N ILE A 349 3.31 15.50 1.16
CA ILE A 349 3.78 16.39 2.23
C ILE A 349 5.29 16.60 2.07
N PRO A 350 5.81 17.84 1.98
CA PRO A 350 7.25 18.09 1.96
C PRO A 350 7.94 17.42 3.16
N ALA A 351 8.97 16.60 2.91
CA ALA A 351 9.66 15.87 3.98
C ALA A 351 10.67 16.78 4.70
N GLU A 352 10.17 17.62 5.58
CA GLU A 352 10.94 18.56 6.42
C GLU A 352 11.13 18.05 7.85
N SER A 353 10.82 16.76 8.11
CA SER A 353 10.98 16.07 9.39
C SER A 353 11.98 14.90 9.26
N GLY A 354 11.69 13.74 9.87
CA GLY A 354 12.51 12.53 9.80
C GLY A 354 12.31 11.71 8.52
N PHE A 355 12.66 10.43 8.59
CA PHE A 355 12.47 9.46 7.51
C PHE A 355 11.17 8.65 7.68
N ILE A 356 10.66 8.53 8.90
CA ILE A 356 9.37 7.90 9.18
C ILE A 356 8.27 8.80 8.60
N PRO A 357 7.41 8.30 7.67
CA PRO A 357 6.42 9.13 7.00
C PRO A 357 5.20 9.42 7.87
N ALA A 358 4.49 10.49 7.50
CA ALA A 358 3.17 10.77 8.03
C ALA A 358 2.23 9.56 7.85
N GLY A 359 1.34 9.34 8.82
CA GLY A 359 0.42 8.20 8.84
C GLY A 359 0.83 7.07 9.79
N LEU A 360 2.09 7.03 10.24
CA LEU A 360 2.50 6.12 11.32
C LEU A 360 2.41 6.82 12.68
N PRO A 361 2.06 6.09 13.77
CA PRO A 361 2.03 6.64 15.13
C PRO A 361 3.36 7.23 15.61
N SER A 362 4.48 6.73 15.07
CA SER A 362 5.82 7.23 15.38
C SER A 362 6.18 8.52 14.64
N PHE A 363 5.45 8.94 13.61
CA PHE A 363 5.67 10.22 12.96
C PHE A 363 5.41 11.39 13.91
N ASP A 364 6.30 12.38 13.91
CA ASP A 364 6.15 13.59 14.72
C ASP A 364 7.02 14.72 14.15
N SER A 365 6.40 15.65 13.46
CA SER A 365 7.09 16.80 12.86
C SER A 365 7.47 17.91 13.87
N ILE A 366 7.08 17.76 15.13
CA ILE A 366 7.42 18.71 16.19
C ILE A 366 8.69 18.27 16.91
N THR A 367 8.78 16.99 17.28
CA THR A 367 9.91 16.45 18.05
C THR A 367 11.03 15.92 17.18
N VAL A 368 10.73 15.47 15.95
CA VAL A 368 11.73 15.05 14.94
C VAL A 368 11.86 16.17 13.92
N THR A 369 12.95 16.91 14.02
CA THR A 369 13.23 18.06 13.13
C THR A 369 14.22 17.67 12.05
N GLY A 370 13.79 17.80 10.80
CA GLY A 370 14.63 17.61 9.61
C GLY A 370 15.11 18.92 9.00
N TYR A 371 15.05 19.04 7.69
CA TYR A 371 15.64 20.13 6.92
C TYR A 371 14.55 20.92 6.18
N HIS A 372 14.43 22.19 6.47
CA HIS A 372 13.65 23.16 5.68
C HIS A 372 14.57 23.93 4.72
N TYR A 373 13.98 24.63 3.77
CA TYR A 373 14.74 25.46 2.84
C TYR A 373 15.40 26.65 3.57
N ASP A 374 16.72 26.65 3.63
CA ASP A 374 17.56 27.72 4.19
C ASP A 374 18.88 27.84 3.40
N PRO A 375 18.86 28.59 2.28
CA PRO A 375 20.06 28.76 1.46
C PRO A 375 21.21 29.49 2.18
N ALA A 376 20.91 30.33 3.19
CA ALA A 376 21.93 30.98 3.98
C ALA A 376 22.70 29.98 4.83
N LYS A 377 21.97 29.05 5.47
CA LYS A 377 22.58 27.95 6.24
C LYS A 377 23.37 26.99 5.33
N ALA A 378 22.88 26.72 4.13
CA ALA A 378 23.61 25.91 3.16
C ALA A 378 24.95 26.55 2.77
N LEU A 379 24.99 27.85 2.53
CA LEU A 379 26.23 28.60 2.23
C LEU A 379 27.20 28.64 3.42
N GLU A 380 26.69 28.79 4.64
CA GLU A 380 27.48 28.72 5.88
C GLU A 380 28.18 27.36 6.01
N LEU A 381 27.42 26.26 5.88
CA LEU A 381 27.93 24.89 5.96
C LEU A 381 28.98 24.58 4.87
N LEU A 382 28.74 25.06 3.64
CA LEU A 382 29.73 24.93 2.56
C LEU A 382 31.04 25.69 2.88
N LYS A 383 30.94 26.90 3.43
CA LYS A 383 32.12 27.68 3.86
C LYS A 383 32.90 26.94 4.95
N GLU A 384 32.22 26.39 5.96
CA GLU A 384 32.84 25.60 7.02
C GLU A 384 33.45 24.30 6.51
N ALA A 385 32.88 23.71 5.45
CA ALA A 385 33.44 22.53 4.77
C ALA A 385 34.62 22.84 3.84
N GLY A 386 35.01 24.13 3.72
CA GLY A 386 36.13 24.57 2.87
C GLY A 386 35.73 24.92 1.44
N TYR A 387 34.46 25.07 1.14
CA TYR A 387 33.92 25.39 -0.19
C TYR A 387 33.09 26.69 -0.18
N PRO A 388 33.63 27.85 0.15
CA PRO A 388 32.88 29.11 0.23
C PRO A 388 32.21 29.40 -1.12
N ASN A 389 30.88 29.59 -1.09
CA ASN A 389 30.05 29.76 -2.29
C ASN A 389 30.19 28.62 -3.32
N GLY A 390 30.56 27.43 -2.89
CA GLY A 390 30.79 26.27 -3.75
C GLY A 390 32.10 26.28 -4.53
N VAL A 391 33.01 27.24 -4.28
CA VAL A 391 34.29 27.31 -4.96
C VAL A 391 35.16 26.11 -4.61
N GLY A 392 35.61 25.37 -5.62
CA GLY A 392 36.40 24.15 -5.45
C GLY A 392 35.61 22.90 -5.13
N LEU A 393 34.26 22.98 -4.95
CA LEU A 393 33.43 21.80 -4.76
C LEU A 393 33.33 21.01 -6.07
N PRO A 394 33.71 19.72 -6.09
CA PRO A 394 33.57 18.89 -7.28
C PRO A 394 32.08 18.74 -7.69
N VAL A 395 31.84 18.53 -8.99
CA VAL A 395 30.50 18.20 -9.50
C VAL A 395 30.05 16.87 -8.89
N ILE A 396 28.86 16.84 -8.35
CA ILE A 396 28.25 15.65 -7.74
C ILE A 396 27.31 15.02 -8.75
N LYS A 397 27.49 13.73 -9.07
CA LYS A 397 26.60 12.98 -9.93
C LYS A 397 25.41 12.45 -9.14
N LEU A 398 24.16 12.73 -9.60
CA LEU A 398 22.92 12.19 -9.07
C LEU A 398 22.32 11.21 -10.08
N LEU A 399 22.21 9.94 -9.69
CA LEU A 399 21.53 8.91 -10.46
C LEU A 399 20.02 8.93 -10.20
N THR A 400 19.22 8.96 -11.26
CA THR A 400 17.77 8.92 -11.19
C THR A 400 17.17 8.07 -12.30
N ILE A 401 15.84 7.96 -12.34
CA ILE A 401 15.11 7.25 -13.40
C ILE A 401 14.23 8.24 -14.18
N PRO A 402 13.80 7.93 -15.43
CA PRO A 402 13.10 8.88 -16.30
C PRO A 402 11.92 9.60 -15.64
N VAL A 403 11.07 8.88 -14.89
CA VAL A 403 9.87 9.42 -14.22
C VAL A 403 10.21 10.51 -13.16
N TYR A 404 11.44 10.51 -12.63
CA TYR A 404 11.88 11.45 -11.60
C TYR A 404 12.89 12.49 -12.14
N ALA A 405 13.16 12.53 -13.45
CA ALA A 405 14.14 13.43 -14.05
C ALA A 405 13.82 14.91 -13.82
N GLU A 406 12.53 15.28 -13.84
CA GLU A 406 12.08 16.67 -13.60
C GLU A 406 12.39 17.11 -12.16
N PHE A 407 12.14 16.25 -11.17
CA PHE A 407 12.47 16.52 -9.77
C PHE A 407 13.97 16.68 -9.56
N ALA A 408 14.76 15.79 -10.14
CA ALA A 408 16.23 15.84 -10.05
C ALA A 408 16.78 17.13 -10.70
N SER A 409 16.22 17.54 -11.84
CA SER A 409 16.61 18.78 -12.53
C SER A 409 16.23 20.03 -11.73
N TYR A 410 15.04 20.03 -11.10
CA TYR A 410 14.64 21.11 -10.20
C TYR A 410 15.62 21.24 -9.03
N ILE A 411 15.92 20.14 -8.34
CA ILE A 411 16.84 20.10 -7.21
C ILE A 411 18.24 20.59 -7.64
N ALA A 412 18.76 20.12 -8.77
CA ALA A 412 20.04 20.55 -9.32
C ALA A 412 20.07 22.07 -9.60
N SER A 413 18.98 22.63 -10.14
CA SER A 413 18.86 24.07 -10.40
C SER A 413 18.85 24.91 -9.13
N GLU A 414 18.10 24.50 -8.10
CA GLU A 414 18.06 25.19 -6.80
C GLU A 414 19.43 25.11 -6.08
N LEU A 415 20.08 23.93 -6.08
CA LEU A 415 21.38 23.72 -5.46
C LEU A 415 22.50 24.53 -6.16
N GLN A 416 22.38 24.77 -7.46
CA GLN A 416 23.34 25.60 -8.17
C GLN A 416 23.34 27.05 -7.66
N GLN A 417 22.23 27.56 -7.15
CA GLN A 417 22.13 28.92 -6.58
C GLN A 417 22.99 29.08 -5.30
N VAL A 418 23.23 27.99 -4.59
CA VAL A 418 24.13 27.96 -3.42
C VAL A 418 25.53 27.43 -3.75
N GLY A 419 25.85 27.26 -5.06
CA GLY A 419 27.18 26.86 -5.53
C GLY A 419 27.41 25.34 -5.60
N ILE A 420 26.38 24.49 -5.35
CA ILE A 420 26.47 23.04 -5.49
C ILE A 420 26.08 22.63 -6.90
N LYS A 421 27.00 22.09 -7.67
CA LYS A 421 26.75 21.61 -9.04
C LYS A 421 26.38 20.14 -9.04
N ILE A 422 25.17 19.80 -9.51
CA ILE A 422 24.69 18.44 -9.66
C ILE A 422 24.62 18.08 -11.15
N LEU A 423 25.24 16.95 -11.52
CA LEU A 423 25.06 16.31 -12.81
C LEU A 423 24.00 15.23 -12.69
N VAL A 424 22.84 15.47 -13.26
CA VAL A 424 21.73 14.50 -13.28
C VAL A 424 21.98 13.48 -14.39
N GLU A 425 22.04 12.21 -14.03
CA GLU A 425 22.14 11.08 -14.96
C GLU A 425 20.94 10.17 -14.80
N THR A 426 20.23 9.94 -15.91
CA THR A 426 19.02 9.11 -15.94
C THR A 426 19.36 7.73 -16.45
N ILE A 427 19.06 6.70 -15.66
CA ILE A 427 19.30 5.29 -15.99
C ILE A 427 18.01 4.47 -15.80
N GLN A 428 17.99 3.24 -16.30
CA GLN A 428 16.85 2.33 -16.12
C GLN A 428 16.71 1.92 -14.64
N LYS A 429 15.46 1.76 -14.18
CA LYS A 429 15.15 1.41 -12.78
C LYS A 429 15.87 0.16 -12.31
N GLY A 430 15.94 -0.89 -13.13
CA GLY A 430 16.64 -2.14 -12.78
C GLY A 430 18.12 -1.92 -12.53
N LEU A 431 18.79 -1.14 -13.40
CA LEU A 431 20.20 -0.79 -13.25
C LEU A 431 20.45 0.06 -12.00
N LEU A 432 19.59 1.05 -11.72
CA LEU A 432 19.70 1.87 -10.50
C LEU A 432 19.65 1.00 -9.23
N LEU A 433 18.72 0.05 -9.17
CA LEU A 433 18.59 -0.88 -8.04
C LEU A 433 19.81 -1.79 -7.91
N GLU A 434 20.37 -2.23 -9.01
CA GLU A 434 21.59 -3.06 -9.03
C GLU A 434 22.80 -2.27 -8.53
N GLU A 435 23.07 -1.08 -9.08
CA GLU A 435 24.18 -0.22 -8.68
C GLU A 435 24.10 0.19 -7.20
N THR A 436 22.91 0.52 -6.71
CA THR A 436 22.71 0.86 -5.30
C THR A 436 22.93 -0.35 -4.38
N ALA A 437 22.46 -1.54 -4.76
CA ALA A 437 22.67 -2.77 -4.00
C ALA A 437 24.16 -3.17 -3.95
N LYS A 438 24.92 -2.93 -5.02
CA LYS A 438 26.36 -3.20 -5.11
C LYS A 438 27.25 -2.10 -4.51
N SER A 439 26.68 -0.98 -4.04
CA SER A 439 27.41 0.21 -3.56
C SER A 439 28.24 0.91 -4.65
N GLU A 440 27.74 0.91 -5.89
CA GLU A 440 28.34 1.55 -7.05
C GLU A 440 27.71 2.93 -7.36
N ALA A 441 26.60 3.27 -6.71
CA ALA A 441 25.91 4.57 -6.77
C ALA A 441 26.24 5.41 -5.53
N LEU A 442 26.88 6.57 -5.72
CA LEU A 442 27.29 7.47 -4.64
C LEU A 442 26.15 8.34 -4.13
N PHE A 443 25.34 8.91 -5.05
CA PHE A 443 24.19 9.75 -4.76
C PHE A 443 23.06 9.36 -5.73
N PHE A 444 21.94 8.93 -5.21
CA PHE A 444 20.93 8.25 -6.01
C PHE A 444 19.53 8.51 -5.51
N ARG A 445 18.55 8.45 -6.42
CA ARG A 445 17.13 8.46 -6.08
C ARG A 445 16.73 7.13 -5.41
N GLY A 446 16.00 7.22 -4.31
CA GLY A 446 15.40 6.10 -3.61
C GLY A 446 13.95 6.39 -3.22
N SER A 447 13.22 5.33 -2.93
CA SER A 447 11.92 5.37 -2.26
C SER A 447 11.79 4.19 -1.32
N TRP A 448 10.99 4.35 -0.27
CA TRP A 448 10.67 3.26 0.64
C TRP A 448 9.18 3.23 0.95
N ILE A 449 8.55 2.16 0.53
CA ILE A 449 7.14 1.87 0.82
C ILE A 449 7.11 0.83 1.94
N ALA A 450 6.28 1.04 2.96
CA ALA A 450 6.16 0.08 4.04
C ALA A 450 5.61 -1.27 3.55
N ASP A 451 6.26 -2.34 3.94
CA ASP A 451 5.73 -3.70 3.80
C ASP A 451 4.64 -3.98 4.85
N TYR A 452 4.77 -3.38 6.04
CA TYR A 452 3.83 -3.49 7.16
C TYR A 452 3.81 -2.17 7.96
N PRO A 453 2.73 -1.89 8.71
CA PRO A 453 2.51 -0.60 9.35
C PRO A 453 3.30 -0.43 10.65
N ASP A 454 4.63 -0.39 10.52
CA ASP A 454 5.53 -0.20 11.65
C ASP A 454 6.71 0.70 11.31
N ALA A 455 7.13 1.55 12.25
CA ALA A 455 8.27 2.45 12.08
C ALA A 455 9.59 1.68 11.91
N GLU A 456 9.69 0.47 12.45
CA GLU A 456 10.84 -0.41 12.26
C GLU A 456 11.13 -0.65 10.77
N ASN A 457 10.09 -0.78 9.94
CA ASN A 457 10.26 -0.97 8.49
C ASN A 457 11.07 0.14 7.83
N TYR A 458 10.99 1.37 8.33
CA TYR A 458 11.77 2.52 7.87
C TYR A 458 13.15 2.61 8.52
N LEU A 459 13.23 2.30 9.81
CA LEU A 459 14.49 2.37 10.55
C LEU A 459 15.45 1.24 10.15
N SER A 460 14.93 0.08 9.74
CA SER A 460 15.72 -1.06 9.24
C SER A 460 16.60 -0.70 8.03
N VAL A 461 16.18 0.31 7.24
CA VAL A 461 16.93 0.84 6.07
C VAL A 461 18.28 1.45 6.49
N PHE A 462 18.43 1.82 7.77
CA PHE A 462 19.63 2.44 8.32
C PHE A 462 20.35 1.58 9.35
N TYR A 463 19.84 0.40 9.68
CA TYR A 463 20.49 -0.48 10.65
C TYR A 463 21.83 -0.99 10.13
N GLY A 464 22.90 -0.68 10.87
CA GLY A 464 24.27 -0.90 10.42
C GLY A 464 24.67 -2.36 10.17
N LYS A 465 23.90 -3.33 10.74
CA LYS A 465 24.09 -4.77 10.52
C LYS A 465 23.36 -5.31 9.31
N ASN A 466 22.41 -4.54 8.73
CA ASN A 466 21.70 -4.95 7.53
C ASN A 466 22.55 -4.81 6.27
N PRO A 467 22.47 -5.78 5.33
CA PRO A 467 23.07 -5.63 3.99
C PRO A 467 22.28 -4.62 3.15
N ALA A 468 22.70 -4.37 1.92
CA ALA A 468 21.87 -3.75 0.90
C ALA A 468 21.35 -4.84 -0.07
N PRO A 469 20.01 -4.96 -0.26
CA PRO A 469 18.96 -4.27 0.50
C PRO A 469 18.88 -4.72 1.98
N PRO A 470 18.28 -3.94 2.90
CA PRO A 470 17.66 -2.64 2.69
C PRO A 470 18.58 -1.43 2.92
N ASN A 471 19.77 -1.58 3.55
CA ASN A 471 20.66 -0.47 3.89
C ASN A 471 21.48 -0.02 2.66
N TYR A 472 20.82 0.57 1.67
CA TYR A 472 21.48 1.04 0.43
C TYR A 472 22.51 2.14 0.67
N THR A 473 22.33 2.95 1.71
CA THR A 473 23.27 4.03 2.08
C THR A 473 24.50 3.53 2.79
N ARG A 474 24.54 2.26 3.23
CA ARG A 474 25.63 1.71 4.09
C ARG A 474 25.85 2.56 5.34
N TYR A 475 24.80 3.23 5.83
CA TYR A 475 24.88 4.00 7.05
C TYR A 475 25.23 3.10 8.24
N LYS A 476 26.10 3.58 9.11
CA LYS A 476 26.52 2.89 10.33
C LYS A 476 26.67 3.90 11.46
N ASN A 477 25.89 3.74 12.51
CA ASN A 477 26.01 4.52 13.74
C ASN A 477 25.64 3.63 14.94
N PRO A 478 26.59 3.27 15.83
CA PRO A 478 26.32 2.40 16.97
C PRO A 478 25.23 2.91 17.92
N ALA A 479 25.06 4.23 18.04
CA ALA A 479 24.02 4.79 18.88
C ALA A 479 22.63 4.63 18.23
N PHE A 480 22.55 4.74 16.91
CA PHE A 480 21.34 4.40 16.14
C PHE A 480 21.02 2.91 16.25
N ASP A 481 22.00 2.05 16.00
CA ASP A 481 21.84 0.61 16.06
C ASP A 481 21.29 0.16 17.43
N LYS A 482 21.80 0.75 18.52
CA LYS A 482 21.31 0.49 19.88
C LYS A 482 19.83 0.87 20.04
N LEU A 483 19.42 2.07 19.58
CA LEU A 483 18.03 2.50 19.64
C LEU A 483 17.11 1.60 18.79
N TYR A 484 17.56 1.21 17.62
CA TYR A 484 16.84 0.27 16.77
C TYR A 484 16.63 -1.08 17.48
N GLU A 485 17.68 -1.67 18.05
CA GLU A 485 17.60 -2.94 18.78
C GLU A 485 16.71 -2.84 20.02
N GLU A 486 16.78 -1.72 20.77
CA GLU A 486 15.86 -1.44 21.89
C GLU A 486 14.40 -1.43 21.41
N SER A 487 14.10 -0.85 20.24
CA SER A 487 12.74 -0.75 19.72
C SER A 487 12.15 -2.11 19.32
N LEU A 488 12.98 -3.09 18.97
CA LEU A 488 12.53 -4.44 18.61
C LEU A 488 12.00 -5.22 19.81
N THR A 489 12.44 -4.89 21.02
CA THR A 489 12.13 -5.63 22.25
C THR A 489 11.19 -4.90 23.19
N GLU A 490 10.96 -3.59 22.98
CA GLU A 490 10.07 -2.78 23.84
C GLU A 490 8.60 -3.14 23.58
N LYS A 491 7.91 -3.55 24.65
CA LYS A 491 6.50 -3.97 24.64
C LYS A 491 5.53 -2.81 24.79
N ASN A 492 5.97 -1.74 25.45
CA ASN A 492 5.14 -0.57 25.66
C ASN A 492 5.17 0.31 24.42
N ASP A 493 4.07 0.35 23.67
CA ASP A 493 3.97 1.11 22.42
C ASP A 493 4.34 2.58 22.57
N SER A 494 3.94 3.23 23.68
CA SER A 494 4.27 4.64 23.94
C SER A 494 5.77 4.86 24.13
N LEU A 495 6.48 3.93 24.79
CA LEU A 495 7.93 3.98 24.95
C LEU A 495 8.62 3.64 23.63
N ARG A 496 8.14 2.65 22.92
CA ARG A 496 8.65 2.25 21.61
C ARG A 496 8.56 3.38 20.59
N ILE A 497 7.43 4.09 20.52
CA ILE A 497 7.26 5.29 19.69
C ILE A 497 8.35 6.34 20.02
N LYS A 498 8.63 6.60 21.29
CA LYS A 498 9.68 7.53 21.70
C LYS A 498 11.08 7.07 21.28
N ILE A 499 11.36 5.77 21.38
CA ILE A 499 12.64 5.20 20.93
C ILE A 499 12.78 5.39 19.42
N ASN A 500 11.74 5.05 18.64
CA ASN A 500 11.73 5.21 17.18
C ASN A 500 11.97 6.66 16.76
N ARG A 501 11.32 7.64 17.42
CA ARG A 501 11.54 9.08 17.17
C ARG A 501 12.98 9.51 17.48
N ARG A 502 13.58 8.99 18.54
CA ARG A 502 15.00 9.27 18.88
C ARG A 502 15.95 8.70 17.83
N ALA A 503 15.68 7.48 17.35
CA ALA A 503 16.46 6.86 16.28
C ALA A 503 16.35 7.65 14.97
N ASP A 504 15.13 8.03 14.58
CA ASP A 504 14.87 8.85 13.38
C ASP A 504 15.56 10.21 13.46
N GLN A 505 15.46 10.92 14.61
CA GLN A 505 16.13 12.20 14.83
C GLN A 505 17.67 12.09 14.76
N LEU A 506 18.24 10.99 15.26
CA LEU A 506 19.68 10.77 15.21
C LEU A 506 20.14 10.54 13.76
N MET A 507 19.43 9.68 13.04
CA MET A 507 19.73 9.37 11.65
C MET A 507 19.61 10.62 10.76
N ILE A 508 18.53 11.40 10.89
CA ILE A 508 18.34 12.58 10.04
C ILE A 508 19.43 13.65 10.28
N LYS A 509 19.93 13.79 11.51
CA LYS A 509 21.04 14.68 11.82
C LYS A 509 22.35 14.29 11.13
N ASP A 510 22.58 13.00 10.94
CA ASP A 510 23.76 12.47 10.23
C ASP A 510 23.64 12.59 8.70
N ALA A 511 22.47 12.97 8.20
CA ALA A 511 22.17 13.23 6.79
C ALA A 511 22.66 12.13 5.81
N PRO A 512 22.39 10.83 6.05
CA PRO A 512 22.68 9.79 5.08
C PRO A 512 21.72 9.83 3.88
N VAL A 513 20.66 10.60 3.99
CA VAL A 513 19.63 10.80 2.96
C VAL A 513 19.23 12.27 2.85
N VAL A 514 18.61 12.60 1.74
CA VAL A 514 17.91 13.85 1.50
C VAL A 514 16.43 13.50 1.32
N PRO A 515 15.58 13.57 2.36
CA PRO A 515 14.16 13.36 2.24
C PRO A 515 13.53 14.39 1.30
N LEU A 516 12.64 13.98 0.42
CA LEU A 516 11.98 14.85 -0.57
C LEU A 516 10.55 15.13 -0.19
N TRP A 517 9.70 14.09 -0.10
CA TRP A 517 8.32 14.18 0.35
C TRP A 517 7.84 12.85 0.94
N TYR A 518 6.86 12.93 1.81
CA TYR A 518 5.99 11.80 2.20
C TYR A 518 4.81 11.78 1.24
N ASP A 519 4.51 10.60 0.70
CA ASP A 519 3.45 10.49 -0.30
C ASP A 519 2.04 10.63 0.31
N GLU A 520 1.11 11.02 -0.53
CA GLU A 520 -0.32 10.98 -0.30
C GLU A 520 -1.00 10.16 -1.38
N VAL A 521 -2.00 9.40 -1.00
CA VAL A 521 -2.96 8.79 -1.91
C VAL A 521 -4.11 9.75 -2.13
N ILE A 522 -4.63 9.75 -3.35
CA ILE A 522 -5.80 10.51 -3.75
C ILE A 522 -6.88 9.53 -4.19
N HIS A 523 -8.09 9.73 -3.67
CA HIS A 523 -9.27 9.06 -4.17
C HIS A 523 -10.30 10.08 -4.66
N LEU A 524 -11.08 9.69 -5.68
CA LEU A 524 -12.30 10.39 -6.05
C LEU A 524 -13.48 9.49 -5.77
N ASP A 525 -14.41 9.97 -4.94
CA ASP A 525 -15.60 9.24 -4.54
C ASP A 525 -16.85 9.91 -5.08
N GLN A 526 -17.86 9.12 -5.41
CA GLN A 526 -19.19 9.67 -5.69
C GLN A 526 -19.82 10.26 -4.41
N PRO A 527 -20.58 11.36 -4.49
CA PRO A 527 -21.16 12.02 -3.32
C PRO A 527 -22.08 11.15 -2.45
N TYR A 528 -22.68 10.12 -3.04
CA TYR A 528 -23.53 9.17 -2.34
C TYR A 528 -22.76 8.05 -1.63
N VAL A 529 -21.46 7.90 -1.83
CA VAL A 529 -20.59 6.98 -1.08
C VAL A 529 -20.36 7.55 0.31
N LYS A 530 -20.68 6.78 1.35
CA LYS A 530 -20.51 7.17 2.75
C LYS A 530 -19.68 6.13 3.49
N ASN A 531 -18.91 6.58 4.48
CA ASN A 531 -18.04 5.75 5.32
C ASN A 531 -16.98 4.95 4.55
N LEU A 532 -16.60 5.41 3.36
CA LEU A 532 -15.38 4.92 2.72
C LEU A 532 -14.20 5.60 3.42
N ILE A 533 -13.46 4.81 4.19
CA ILE A 533 -12.31 5.24 4.96
C ILE A 533 -11.08 4.63 4.31
N SER A 534 -10.09 5.46 4.08
CA SER A 534 -8.78 5.06 3.60
C SER A 534 -7.75 5.25 4.69
N ASN A 535 -6.85 4.31 4.85
CA ASN A 535 -5.73 4.42 5.78
C ASN A 535 -4.40 4.60 5.03
N SER A 536 -3.34 4.84 5.76
CA SER A 536 -2.03 5.11 5.16
C SER A 536 -1.37 3.89 4.49
N LEU A 537 -1.95 2.68 4.61
CA LEU A 537 -1.60 1.51 3.77
C LEU A 537 -2.33 1.52 2.42
N ASN A 538 -3.23 2.48 2.20
CA ASN A 538 -4.15 2.49 1.07
C ASN A 538 -4.96 1.18 0.96
N LEU A 539 -5.40 0.65 2.10
CA LEU A 539 -6.22 -0.55 2.14
C LEU A 539 -7.69 -0.18 1.90
N LEU A 540 -8.30 -0.78 0.89
CA LEU A 540 -9.71 -0.53 0.55
C LEU A 540 -10.63 -1.27 1.53
N GLU A 541 -11.22 -0.53 2.48
CA GLU A 541 -12.09 -1.06 3.52
C GLU A 541 -13.57 -0.85 3.17
N LEU A 542 -14.25 -1.89 2.71
CA LEU A 542 -15.63 -1.78 2.18
C LEU A 542 -16.73 -2.28 3.12
N ARG A 543 -16.41 -2.97 4.22
CA ARG A 543 -17.42 -3.55 5.12
C ARG A 543 -18.34 -2.51 5.78
N LYS A 544 -17.87 -1.27 5.98
CA LYS A 544 -18.65 -0.17 6.60
C LYS A 544 -19.23 0.82 5.59
N VAL A 545 -18.93 0.66 4.31
CA VAL A 545 -19.41 1.55 3.25
C VAL A 545 -20.92 1.44 3.06
N ARG A 546 -21.56 2.60 2.82
CA ARG A 546 -22.99 2.73 2.47
C ARG A 546 -23.12 3.55 1.20
N LEU A 547 -24.04 3.17 0.35
CA LEU A 547 -24.46 3.95 -0.81
C LEU A 547 -25.81 4.62 -0.49
N VAL A 548 -25.81 5.95 -0.37
CA VAL A 548 -26.98 6.76 0.02
C VAL A 548 -27.36 7.65 -1.17
N HIS A 549 -28.19 7.11 -2.07
CA HIS A 549 -28.66 7.77 -3.30
C HIS A 549 -29.81 8.74 -3.06
#